data_4bff087e2915507b93ddec960517add6
#
_entry.id   4bff087e2915507b93ddec960517add6
#
_cell.length_a   1.000
_cell.length_b   1.000
_cell.length_c   1.000
_cell.angle_alpha   90.00
_cell.angle_beta   90.00
_cell.angle_gamma   90.00
#
_symmetry.space_group_name_H-M   'P 1'
#
loop_
_entity.id
_entity.type
_entity.pdbx_description
1 polymer ?
#
loop_
_entity_poly.entity_id
_entity_poly.type
_entity_poly.pdbx_seq_one_letter_code
_entity_poly.pdbx_strand_id
1 'polypeptide(L)'
;MAEETKQAPKANGADITVALRKAIIANGEEVKELKFREPTAGDIDRSGNPVELDMFSDPPKIKFDAKAMTAMMAALAAVPPSTIKQMHPKDWNTAAWQLAGFFMPEL
;
A
#
# COMPACT_ATOMS: atom_id res chain seq x y z
N MET A 1 16.93 -17.20 12.98
CA MET A 1 16.46 -17.38 12.85
C MET A 1 15.95 -17.15 12.72
N ALA A 2 16.14 -16.89 12.77
CA ALA A 2 15.55 -16.88 12.48
C ALA A 2 15.05 -16.53 12.38
N GLU A 3 15.17 -16.46 12.19
CA GLU A 3 14.56 -16.33 11.97
C GLU A 3 14.08 -15.77 12.01
N GLU A 4 14.25 -15.72 12.03
CA GLU A 4 13.67 -15.42 11.89
C GLU A 4 13.26 -14.75 11.81
N THR A 5 13.47 -14.77 11.85
CA THR A 5 12.95 -14.39 11.56
C THR A 5 12.44 -13.85 11.35
N LYS A 6 12.33 -13.86 11.16
CA LYS A 6 11.76 -13.59 10.80
C LYS A 6 11.03 -13.14 10.84
N GLN A 7 10.90 -13.03 10.95
CA GLN A 7 10.20 -12.70 10.92
C GLN A 7 9.71 -12.07 11.12
N ALA A 8 9.76 -11.98 11.32
CA ALA A 8 9.31 -11.47 11.44
C ALA A 8 9.04 -10.80 11.57
N PRO A 9 8.79 -10.76 11.53
CA PRO A 9 8.53 -10.00 11.63
C PRO A 9 8.13 -9.26 11.56
N LYS A 10 7.84 -9.39 11.36
CA LYS A 10 7.56 -8.74 11.29
C LYS A 10 7.16 -7.72 11.30
N ALA A 11 6.75 -8.11 11.40
CA ALA A 11 5.82 -7.05 11.40
C ALA A 11 6.39 -5.69 11.35
N ASN A 12 7.19 -5.37 12.05
CA ASN A 12 7.79 -4.10 12.03
C ASN A 12 8.78 -4.03 10.93
N GLY A 13 8.61 -3.08 10.06
CA GLY A 13 9.47 -2.89 8.93
C GLY A 13 9.32 -3.96 7.87
N ALA A 14 8.34 -4.82 8.00
CA ALA A 14 8.14 -5.87 7.03
C ALA A 14 7.54 -5.31 5.74
N ASP A 15 8.08 -5.74 4.60
CA ASP A 15 7.50 -5.40 3.32
C ASP A 15 6.24 -6.19 3.09
N ILE A 16 5.33 -5.60 2.34
CA ILE A 16 4.10 -6.28 1.93
C ILE A 16 4.23 -6.62 0.45
N THR A 17 4.00 -7.87 0.10
CA THR A 17 4.02 -8.32 -1.29
C THR A 17 2.61 -8.66 -1.72
N VAL A 18 2.18 -8.10 -2.85
CA VAL A 18 0.87 -8.35 -3.41
C VAL A 18 1.02 -8.99 -4.77
N ALA A 19 0.48 -10.20 -4.92
CA ALA A 19 0.46 -10.89 -6.20
C ALA A 19 -0.64 -10.29 -7.06
N LEU A 20 -0.33 -10.02 -8.33
CA LEU A 20 -1.25 -9.36 -9.24
C LEU A 20 -1.98 -10.38 -10.11
N ARG A 21 -3.29 -10.20 -10.27
CA ARG A 21 -4.07 -11.00 -11.20
C ARG A 21 -3.75 -10.63 -12.63
N LYS A 22 -3.43 -9.34 -12.83
CA LYS A 22 -3.12 -8.81 -14.14
C LYS A 22 -1.74 -8.18 -14.06
N ALA A 23 -0.83 -8.62 -14.93
CA ALA A 23 0.50 -8.05 -14.99
C ALA A 23 0.43 -6.58 -15.41
N ILE A 24 1.36 -5.80 -14.90
CA ILE A 24 1.48 -4.38 -15.23
C ILE A 24 2.90 -4.13 -15.73
N ILE A 25 3.11 -2.97 -16.35
CA ILE A 25 4.41 -2.62 -16.90
C ILE A 25 5.06 -1.54 -16.06
N ALA A 26 6.26 -1.81 -15.60
CA ALA A 26 7.08 -0.84 -14.87
C ALA A 26 8.42 -0.72 -15.58
N ASN A 27 8.74 0.49 -16.05
CA ASN A 27 10.02 0.74 -16.71
C ASN A 27 10.30 -0.23 -17.86
N GLY A 28 9.26 -0.53 -18.63
CA GLY A 28 9.38 -1.40 -19.79
C GLY A 28 9.35 -2.89 -19.49
N GLU A 29 9.22 -3.29 -18.23
CA GLU A 29 9.21 -4.69 -17.83
C GLU A 29 7.89 -5.11 -17.25
N GLU A 30 7.49 -6.35 -17.54
CA GLU A 30 6.27 -6.91 -17.00
C GLU A 30 6.45 -7.24 -15.52
N VAL A 31 5.51 -6.83 -14.70
CA VAL A 31 5.54 -7.05 -13.25
C VAL A 31 4.29 -7.81 -12.87
N LYS A 32 4.46 -8.92 -12.16
CA LYS A 32 3.37 -9.78 -11.72
C LYS A 32 3.11 -9.69 -10.23
N GLU A 33 3.95 -8.97 -9.50
CA GLU A 33 3.71 -8.71 -8.09
C GLU A 33 4.32 -7.37 -7.74
N LEU A 34 3.78 -6.75 -6.70
CA LEU A 34 4.32 -5.50 -6.18
C LEU A 34 4.77 -5.71 -4.75
N LYS A 35 5.93 -5.17 -4.45
CA LYS A 35 6.48 -5.24 -3.11
C LYS A 35 6.54 -3.84 -2.55
N PHE A 36 5.80 -3.62 -1.47
CA PHE A 36 5.70 -2.31 -0.84
C PHE A 36 6.54 -2.29 0.43
N ARG A 37 7.40 -1.28 0.56
CA ARG A 37 8.13 -1.09 1.81
C ARG A 37 7.23 -0.44 2.84
N GLU A 38 7.65 -0.47 4.08
CA GLU A 38 6.93 0.22 5.15
C GLU A 38 6.99 1.74 4.92
N PRO A 39 5.85 2.44 5.02
CA PRO A 39 5.85 3.89 4.82
C PRO A 39 6.44 4.64 6.01
N THR A 40 6.87 5.87 5.73
CA THR A 40 7.33 6.80 6.76
C THR A 40 6.43 8.03 6.75
N ALA A 41 6.58 8.88 7.76
CA ALA A 41 5.85 10.14 7.79
C ALA A 41 6.17 11.01 6.57
N GLY A 42 7.40 10.92 6.06
CA GLY A 42 7.76 11.65 4.85
C GLY A 42 6.95 11.24 3.65
N ASP A 43 6.59 9.96 3.56
CA ASP A 43 5.73 9.48 2.48
C ASP A 43 4.34 10.11 2.57
N ILE A 44 3.79 10.22 3.77
CA ILE A 44 2.50 10.87 3.97
C ILE A 44 2.58 12.35 3.58
N ASP A 45 3.67 12.99 3.93
CA ASP A 45 3.87 14.40 3.60
C ASP A 45 3.88 14.63 2.09
N ARG A 46 4.51 13.73 1.33
CA ARG A 46 4.61 13.86 -0.12
C ARG A 46 3.35 13.41 -0.85
N SER A 47 2.75 12.33 -0.40
CA SER A 47 1.64 11.68 -1.11
C SER A 47 0.27 12.03 -0.56
N GLY A 48 0.20 12.52 0.67
CA GLY A 48 -1.05 12.68 1.39
C GLY A 48 -1.40 11.42 2.16
N ASN A 49 -2.29 11.56 3.13
CA ASN A 49 -2.72 10.41 3.92
C ASN A 49 -3.76 9.62 3.11
N PRO A 50 -3.46 8.36 2.77
CA PRO A 50 -4.36 7.60 1.90
C PRO A 50 -5.59 7.03 2.61
N VAL A 51 -5.62 7.08 3.95
CA VAL A 51 -6.72 6.50 4.71
C VAL A 51 -7.35 7.58 5.57
N GLU A 52 -8.67 7.70 5.50
CA GLU A 52 -9.43 8.62 6.34
C GLU A 52 -10.40 7.83 7.19
N LEU A 53 -10.50 8.22 8.46
CA LEU A 53 -11.48 7.63 9.36
C LEU A 53 -12.63 8.60 9.55
N ASP A 54 -13.84 8.14 9.22
CA ASP A 54 -15.05 8.91 9.48
C ASP A 54 -15.61 8.46 10.81
N MET A 55 -15.25 9.17 11.86
CA MET A 55 -15.66 8.83 13.21
C MET A 55 -17.06 9.33 13.53
N PHE A 56 -17.63 10.14 12.67
CA PHE A 56 -18.99 10.67 12.88
C PHE A 56 -20.04 9.78 12.28
N SER A 57 -19.67 8.83 11.43
CA SER A 57 -20.60 7.82 10.95
C SER A 57 -20.88 6.81 12.04
N ASP A 58 -22.04 6.20 12.02
CA ASP A 58 -22.41 5.17 12.96
C ASP A 58 -22.80 3.92 12.19
N PRO A 59 -21.93 2.87 12.15
CA PRO A 59 -20.62 2.81 12.81
C PRO A 59 -19.56 3.65 12.07
N PRO A 60 -18.42 3.91 12.70
CA PRO A 60 -17.32 4.62 12.03
C PRO A 60 -16.89 3.92 10.75
N LYS A 61 -16.48 4.68 9.76
CA LYS A 61 -16.13 4.14 8.46
C LYS A 61 -14.71 4.49 8.09
N ILE A 62 -14.11 3.61 7.30
CA ILE A 62 -12.79 3.83 6.71
C ILE A 62 -13.00 4.21 5.25
N LYS A 63 -12.37 5.31 4.84
CA LYS A 63 -12.40 5.75 3.45
C LYS A 63 -10.99 5.81 2.92
N PHE A 64 -10.83 5.45 1.66
CA PHE A 64 -9.55 5.60 0.97
C PHE A 64 -9.60 6.84 0.09
N ASP A 65 -8.55 7.64 0.18
CA ASP A 65 -8.32 8.71 -0.81
C ASP A 65 -7.58 8.06 -1.97
N ALA A 66 -8.29 7.85 -3.07
CA ALA A 66 -7.75 7.06 -4.18
C ALA A 66 -6.48 7.68 -4.76
N LYS A 67 -6.45 9.00 -4.91
CA LYS A 67 -5.26 9.66 -5.45
C LYS A 67 -4.07 9.52 -4.51
N ALA A 68 -4.30 9.76 -3.21
CA ALA A 68 -3.22 9.65 -2.23
C ALA A 68 -2.75 8.21 -2.12
N MET A 69 -3.67 7.24 -2.16
CA MET A 69 -3.30 5.84 -2.10
C MET A 69 -2.48 5.41 -3.32
N THR A 70 -2.88 5.85 -4.52
CA THR A 70 -2.12 5.55 -5.73
C THR A 70 -0.71 6.13 -5.64
N ALA A 71 -0.60 7.39 -5.20
CA ALA A 71 0.71 8.01 -5.04
C ALA A 71 1.55 7.30 -3.99
N MET A 72 0.92 6.87 -2.89
CA MET A 72 1.60 6.13 -1.84
C MET A 72 2.10 4.78 -2.36
N MET A 73 1.25 4.05 -3.07
CA MET A 73 1.67 2.76 -3.66
C MET A 73 2.88 2.93 -4.57
N ALA A 74 2.86 3.96 -5.41
CA ALA A 74 3.97 4.23 -6.32
C ALA A 74 5.25 4.48 -5.55
N ALA A 75 5.18 5.28 -4.49
CA ALA A 75 6.35 5.59 -3.67
C ALA A 75 6.88 4.34 -2.96
N LEU A 76 5.98 3.56 -2.37
CA LEU A 76 6.38 2.40 -1.58
C LEU A 76 6.90 1.27 -2.45
N ALA A 77 6.40 1.13 -3.67
CA ALA A 77 6.85 0.11 -4.61
C ALA A 77 7.99 0.60 -5.52
N ALA A 78 8.33 1.88 -5.43
CA ALA A 78 9.37 2.51 -6.24
C ALA A 78 9.09 2.36 -7.73
N VAL A 79 7.85 2.63 -8.13
CA VAL A 79 7.43 2.61 -9.53
C VAL A 79 6.72 3.92 -9.85
N PRO A 80 6.61 4.29 -11.14
CA PRO A 80 5.87 5.50 -11.49
C PRO A 80 4.37 5.36 -11.16
N PRO A 81 3.68 6.46 -10.83
CA PRO A 81 2.24 6.38 -10.60
C PRO A 81 1.47 5.81 -11.79
N SER A 82 1.94 6.03 -13.01
CA SER A 82 1.30 5.47 -14.19
C SER A 82 1.28 3.95 -14.18
N THR A 83 2.30 3.34 -13.56
CA THR A 83 2.34 1.89 -13.40
C THR A 83 1.22 1.41 -12.48
N ILE A 84 1.03 2.11 -11.37
CA ILE A 84 -0.04 1.75 -10.42
C ILE A 84 -1.41 1.88 -11.08
N LYS A 85 -1.58 2.87 -11.95
CA LYS A 85 -2.86 3.09 -12.63
C LYS A 85 -3.23 1.99 -13.61
N GLN A 86 -2.28 1.13 -13.96
CA GLN A 86 -2.55 -0.03 -14.83
C GLN A 86 -3.16 -1.20 -14.07
N MET A 87 -3.14 -1.18 -12.74
CA MET A 87 -3.58 -2.31 -11.93
C MET A 87 -5.06 -2.61 -12.15
N HIS A 88 -5.37 -3.91 -12.12
CA HIS A 88 -6.76 -4.31 -12.06
C HIS A 88 -7.38 -3.77 -10.76
N PRO A 89 -8.63 -3.28 -10.81
CA PRO A 89 -9.24 -2.70 -9.60
C PRO A 89 -9.22 -3.63 -8.39
N LYS A 90 -9.38 -4.92 -8.59
CA LYS A 90 -9.32 -5.88 -7.48
C LYS A 90 -7.94 -5.94 -6.87
N ASP A 91 -6.90 -5.84 -7.69
CA ASP A 91 -5.52 -5.83 -7.20
C ASP A 91 -5.24 -4.55 -6.45
N TRP A 92 -5.70 -3.41 -6.97
CA TRP A 92 -5.55 -2.13 -6.30
C TRP A 92 -6.22 -2.16 -4.92
N ASN A 93 -7.45 -2.69 -4.87
CA ASN A 93 -8.17 -2.76 -3.59
C ASN A 93 -7.49 -3.70 -2.60
N THR A 94 -6.98 -4.84 -3.07
CA THR A 94 -6.24 -5.75 -2.21
C THR A 94 -5.02 -5.07 -1.61
N ALA A 95 -4.26 -4.36 -2.45
CA ALA A 95 -3.09 -3.64 -1.98
C ALA A 95 -3.47 -2.53 -1.00
N ALA A 96 -4.54 -1.79 -1.29
CA ALA A 96 -4.98 -0.71 -0.43
C ALA A 96 -5.35 -1.21 0.96
N TRP A 97 -6.08 -2.33 1.02
CA TRP A 97 -6.47 -2.89 2.31
C TRP A 97 -5.27 -3.40 3.10
N GLN A 98 -4.29 -4.00 2.41
CA GLN A 98 -3.10 -4.47 3.10
C GLN A 98 -2.26 -3.30 3.62
N LEU A 99 -2.17 -2.22 2.85
CA LEU A 99 -1.42 -1.05 3.27
C LEU A 99 -2.15 -0.25 4.34
N ALA A 100 -3.47 -0.35 4.40
CA ALA A 100 -4.27 0.45 5.32
C ALA A 100 -3.81 0.28 6.77
N GLY A 101 -3.33 -0.90 7.13
CA GLY A 101 -2.87 -1.16 8.49
C GLY A 101 -1.78 -0.22 8.96
N PHE A 102 -0.95 0.27 8.04
CA PHE A 102 0.13 1.20 8.40
C PHE A 102 -0.39 2.59 8.76
N PHE A 103 -1.60 2.92 8.31
CA PHE A 103 -2.16 4.27 8.45
C PHE A 103 -3.29 4.35 9.45
N MET A 104 -3.62 3.23 10.09
CA MET A 104 -4.66 3.20 11.10
C MET A 104 -4.07 3.62 12.44
N PRO A 105 -4.79 4.44 13.21
CA PRO A 105 -4.30 4.79 14.54
C PRO A 105 -4.33 3.59 15.47
N GLU A 106 -3.41 3.59 16.41
CA GLU A 106 -3.44 2.61 17.48
C GLU A 106 -4.40 3.11 18.56
N LEU A 107 -5.31 2.28 18.95
CA LEU A 107 -6.35 2.64 19.92
C LEU A 107 -6.15 1.94 21.25
#